data_8b3ffc50cd70fc2f662f04e280d04590
#
_entry.id   8b3ffc50cd70fc2f662f04e280d04590
#
_cell.length_a   1.000
_cell.length_b   1.000
_cell.length_c   1.000
_cell.angle_alpha   90.00
_cell.angle_beta   90.00
_cell.angle_gamma   90.00
#
_symmetry.space_group_name_H-M   'P 1'
#
loop_
_entity.id
_entity.type
_entity.pdbx_description
1 polymer ?
#
loop_
_entity_poly.entity_id
_entity_poly.type
_entity_poly.pdbx_seq_one_letter_code
_entity_poly.pdbx_strand_id
1 'polypeptide(L)'
;MKQLLRAIPISVALSLVIPSAAFGQKTYAIALGGGAAIPVGKLSDSQKTGYNAIVAVAIGVSELPLGVRFDALYNDLLRRADLVPTQGSSASTSNFRVMGVLANLVLAFPGTSAKPYMIVGGGLYNSKVEPGGKSQNNFGFNAGLGATFGFGPFATFIESRYHTISRSTAKGGVFQFVPITFGLMF
;
A
#
# COMPACT_ATOMS: atom_id res chain seq x y z
N MET A 1 -44.65 -17.00 2.74
CA MET A 1 -44.24 -15.63 3.13
C MET A 1 -42.74 -15.51 2.89
N LYS A 2 -42.32 -14.86 1.77
CA LYS A 2 -40.92 -14.64 1.41
C LYS A 2 -40.52 -13.24 1.89
N GLN A 3 -39.62 -13.16 2.88
CA GLN A 3 -39.06 -11.92 3.34
C GLN A 3 -37.94 -11.49 2.35
N LEU A 4 -38.16 -10.41 1.62
CA LEU A 4 -37.16 -9.71 0.82
C LEU A 4 -36.27 -8.88 1.75
N LEU A 5 -35.06 -9.33 2.01
CA LEU A 5 -34.00 -8.47 2.58
C LEU A 5 -33.58 -7.48 1.50
N ARG A 6 -33.99 -6.24 1.66
CA ARG A 6 -33.49 -5.11 0.86
C ARG A 6 -32.07 -4.78 1.30
N ALA A 7 -31.08 -4.96 0.41
CA ALA A 7 -29.75 -4.43 0.57
C ALA A 7 -29.79 -2.89 0.50
N ILE A 8 -29.41 -2.22 1.58
CA ILE A 8 -29.24 -0.77 1.64
C ILE A 8 -27.84 -0.47 1.05
N PRO A 9 -27.73 0.30 -0.05
CA PRO A 9 -26.43 0.75 -0.52
C PRO A 9 -25.92 1.85 0.44
N ILE A 10 -24.87 1.57 1.17
CA ILE A 10 -24.13 2.57 1.96
C ILE A 10 -23.28 3.38 0.95
N SER A 11 -23.87 4.45 0.45
CA SER A 11 -23.12 5.48 -0.29
C SER A 11 -22.37 6.33 0.73
N VAL A 12 -21.08 5.99 0.96
CA VAL A 12 -20.18 6.84 1.70
C VAL A 12 -19.77 7.98 0.76
N ALA A 13 -20.49 9.11 0.85
CA ALA A 13 -20.07 10.36 0.25
C ALA A 13 -18.84 10.87 1.03
N LEU A 14 -17.64 10.60 0.51
CA LEU A 14 -16.40 11.18 1.00
C LEU A 14 -16.36 12.65 0.59
N SER A 15 -16.89 13.53 1.44
CA SER A 15 -16.76 14.97 1.27
C SER A 15 -15.30 15.35 1.47
N LEU A 16 -14.57 15.56 0.38
CA LEU A 16 -13.24 16.15 0.39
C LEU A 16 -13.38 17.63 0.82
N VAL A 17 -13.31 17.89 2.10
CA VAL A 17 -13.10 19.25 2.63
C VAL A 17 -11.64 19.58 2.33
N ILE A 18 -11.40 20.35 1.26
CA ILE A 18 -10.09 20.93 0.97
C ILE A 18 -9.99 22.18 1.84
N PRO A 19 -9.19 22.19 2.93
CA PRO A 19 -8.97 23.41 3.69
C PRO A 19 -8.13 24.35 2.85
N SER A 20 -8.66 25.55 2.61
CA SER A 20 -7.96 26.65 1.94
C SER A 20 -6.65 26.95 2.68
N ALA A 21 -5.53 26.92 1.94
CA ALA A 21 -4.20 27.11 2.48
C ALA A 21 -4.00 28.53 3.00
N ALA A 22 -4.08 28.71 4.31
CA ALA A 22 -3.30 29.74 4.98
C ALA A 22 -1.85 29.25 5.03
N PHE A 23 -0.88 30.07 4.62
CA PHE A 23 0.54 29.80 4.67
C PHE A 23 1.04 29.74 6.13
N GLY A 24 0.75 28.66 6.81
CA GLY A 24 1.28 28.23 8.08
C GLY A 24 1.84 26.83 7.92
N GLN A 25 2.84 26.46 8.68
CA GLN A 25 3.51 25.15 8.60
C GLN A 25 2.48 24.03 8.52
N LYS A 26 2.36 23.38 7.35
CA LYS A 26 1.41 22.27 7.16
C LYS A 26 1.79 21.13 8.10
N THR A 27 1.01 20.93 9.13
CA THR A 27 1.18 19.85 10.11
C THR A 27 0.69 18.52 9.56
N TYR A 28 -0.05 18.53 8.44
CA TYR A 28 -0.59 17.32 7.82
C TYR A 28 -0.49 17.39 6.28
N ALA A 29 -0.43 16.23 5.66
CA ALA A 29 -0.48 16.09 4.21
C ALA A 29 -1.25 14.82 3.83
N ILE A 30 -1.95 14.87 2.70
CA ILE A 30 -2.62 13.71 2.10
C ILE A 30 -1.80 13.28 0.89
N ALA A 31 -1.52 11.98 0.77
CA ALA A 31 -0.78 11.43 -0.35
C ALA A 31 -1.63 10.39 -1.09
N LEU A 32 -1.56 10.42 -2.42
CA LEU A 32 -2.17 9.45 -3.32
C LEU A 32 -1.08 8.94 -4.27
N GLY A 33 -0.96 7.64 -4.42
CA GLY A 33 0.06 7.08 -5.30
C GLY A 33 -0.30 5.72 -5.86
N GLY A 34 0.47 5.31 -6.84
CA GLY A 34 0.39 3.99 -7.46
C GLY A 34 1.68 3.63 -8.17
N GLY A 35 1.80 2.38 -8.56
CA GLY A 35 3.01 1.88 -9.21
C GLY A 35 3.05 0.37 -9.34
N ALA A 36 4.26 -0.19 -9.30
CA ALA A 36 4.50 -1.62 -9.43
C ALA A 36 4.69 -2.28 -8.06
N ALA A 37 4.13 -3.47 -7.87
CA ALA A 37 4.38 -4.33 -6.72
C ALA A 37 5.22 -5.54 -7.17
N ILE A 38 6.41 -5.70 -6.61
CA ILE A 38 7.39 -6.71 -7.01
C ILE A 38 7.44 -7.78 -5.92
N PRO A 39 7.02 -9.05 -6.19
CA PRO A 39 7.16 -10.13 -5.22
C PRO A 39 8.63 -10.49 -5.04
N VAL A 40 9.03 -10.82 -3.80
CA VAL A 40 10.39 -11.26 -3.46
C VAL A 40 10.35 -12.52 -2.59
N GLY A 41 11.48 -13.21 -2.48
CA GLY A 41 11.59 -14.45 -1.73
C GLY A 41 10.64 -15.53 -2.29
N LYS A 42 10.06 -16.35 -1.42
CA LYS A 42 9.16 -17.45 -1.82
C LYS A 42 7.90 -16.99 -2.59
N LEU A 43 7.52 -15.71 -2.47
CA LEU A 43 6.37 -15.18 -3.20
C LEU A 43 6.68 -15.04 -4.69
N SER A 44 7.93 -14.76 -5.07
CA SER A 44 8.37 -14.64 -6.46
C SER A 44 8.36 -15.99 -7.21
N ASP A 45 8.32 -17.12 -6.51
CA ASP A 45 8.23 -18.44 -7.14
C ASP A 45 6.87 -18.66 -7.82
N SER A 46 5.80 -18.05 -7.28
CA SER A 46 4.43 -18.22 -7.75
C SER A 46 3.78 -16.98 -8.34
N GLN A 47 4.30 -15.79 -8.03
CA GLN A 47 3.73 -14.51 -8.46
C GLN A 47 4.74 -13.72 -9.30
N LYS A 48 4.22 -12.90 -10.21
CA LYS A 48 4.94 -11.89 -11.00
C LYS A 48 4.63 -10.49 -10.49
N THR A 49 5.40 -9.53 -10.95
CA THR A 49 5.14 -8.11 -10.73
C THR A 49 3.73 -7.76 -11.13
N GLY A 50 3.05 -7.06 -10.23
CA GLY A 50 1.73 -6.52 -10.40
C GLY A 50 1.71 -5.02 -10.16
N TYR A 51 0.60 -4.50 -9.67
CA TYR A 51 0.42 -3.06 -9.41
C TYR A 51 0.11 -2.79 -7.94
N ASN A 52 0.38 -1.56 -7.52
CA ASN A 52 0.02 -1.04 -6.21
C ASN A 52 -0.75 0.27 -6.31
N ALA A 53 -1.52 0.55 -5.27
CA ALA A 53 -2.11 1.85 -5.01
C ALA A 53 -2.01 2.16 -3.51
N ILE A 54 -1.88 3.43 -3.16
CA ILE A 54 -1.79 3.90 -1.77
C ILE A 54 -2.56 5.21 -1.59
N VAL A 55 -3.22 5.30 -0.45
CA VAL A 55 -3.75 6.54 0.11
C VAL A 55 -3.12 6.70 1.48
N ALA A 56 -2.58 7.89 1.78
CA ALA A 56 -1.91 8.13 3.05
C ALA A 56 -2.26 9.49 3.63
N VAL A 57 -2.23 9.57 4.96
CA VAL A 57 -2.29 10.81 5.74
C VAL A 57 -1.02 10.89 6.56
N ALA A 58 -0.22 11.93 6.32
CA ALA A 58 1.00 12.22 7.06
C ALA A 58 0.77 13.39 8.03
N ILE A 59 1.32 13.28 9.22
CA ILE A 59 1.31 14.29 10.27
C ILE A 59 2.75 14.56 10.65
N GLY A 60 3.23 15.77 10.38
CA GLY A 60 4.57 16.21 10.79
C GLY A 60 4.61 16.59 12.25
N VAL A 61 5.75 16.38 12.90
CA VAL A 61 6.03 16.94 14.23
C VAL A 61 6.77 18.26 14.02
N SER A 62 6.22 19.36 14.54
CA SER A 62 6.84 20.69 14.44
C SER A 62 8.29 20.65 14.96
N GLU A 63 9.21 21.27 14.21
CA GLU A 63 10.64 21.41 14.56
C GLU A 63 11.47 20.11 14.53
N LEU A 64 10.87 18.95 14.29
CA LEU A 64 11.59 17.70 14.16
C LEU A 64 11.51 17.15 12.73
N PRO A 65 12.56 16.47 12.23
CA PRO A 65 12.53 15.81 10.94
C PRO A 65 11.70 14.51 10.98
N LEU A 66 10.81 14.38 11.93
CA LEU A 66 9.99 13.20 12.20
C LEU A 66 8.52 13.46 11.87
N GLY A 67 7.85 12.44 11.37
CA GLY A 67 6.40 12.44 11.15
C GLY A 67 5.81 11.05 11.37
N VAL A 68 4.50 11.02 11.51
CA VAL A 68 3.70 9.79 11.54
C VAL A 68 2.87 9.75 10.26
N ARG A 69 2.80 8.58 9.59
CA ARG A 69 2.00 8.40 8.40
C ARG A 69 1.10 7.16 8.53
N PHE A 70 -0.17 7.35 8.28
CA PHE A 70 -1.16 6.27 8.20
C PHE A 70 -1.45 5.99 6.74
N ASP A 71 -1.32 4.73 6.34
CA ASP A 71 -1.47 4.30 4.96
C ASP A 71 -2.60 3.27 4.84
N ALA A 72 -3.43 3.42 3.81
CA ALA A 72 -4.24 2.36 3.25
C ALA A 72 -3.62 1.96 1.91
N LEU A 73 -3.26 0.68 1.75
CA LEU A 73 -2.62 0.18 0.54
C LEU A 73 -3.41 -0.95 -0.11
N TYR A 74 -3.24 -1.04 -1.42
CA TYR A 74 -3.74 -2.12 -2.26
C TYR A 74 -2.62 -2.60 -3.17
N ASN A 75 -2.38 -3.91 -3.21
CA ASN A 75 -1.44 -4.53 -4.14
C ASN A 75 -2.12 -5.76 -4.78
N ASP A 76 -1.93 -5.91 -6.08
CA ASP A 76 -2.38 -7.07 -6.83
C ASP A 76 -1.19 -7.65 -7.59
N LEU A 77 -0.71 -8.79 -7.14
CA LEU A 77 0.42 -9.52 -7.72
C LEU A 77 -0.09 -10.55 -8.71
N LEU A 78 0.41 -10.50 -9.93
CA LEU A 78 -0.03 -11.37 -11.01
C LEU A 78 0.52 -12.79 -10.84
N ARG A 79 -0.24 -13.80 -11.21
CA ARG A 79 0.24 -15.19 -11.21
C ARG A 79 1.25 -15.43 -12.32
N ARG A 80 2.22 -16.32 -12.07
CA ARG A 80 3.09 -16.87 -13.10
C ARG A 80 2.32 -17.86 -14.00
N ALA A 81 2.17 -17.52 -15.28
CA ALA A 81 1.46 -18.35 -16.25
C ALA A 81 2.21 -19.66 -16.60
N ASP A 82 3.53 -19.65 -16.46
CA ASP A 82 4.44 -20.76 -16.69
C ASP A 82 4.26 -21.95 -15.72
N LEU A 83 3.52 -21.76 -14.63
CA LEU A 83 3.21 -22.80 -13.65
C LEU A 83 1.84 -23.48 -13.88
N VAL A 84 1.17 -23.18 -14.99
CA VAL A 84 -0.13 -23.77 -15.32
C VAL A 84 0.12 -25.06 -16.14
N PRO A 85 -0.36 -26.25 -15.69
CA PRO A 85 -0.28 -27.46 -16.50
C PRO A 85 -1.06 -27.32 -17.81
N THR A 86 -0.46 -27.68 -18.93
CA THR A 86 -0.95 -27.44 -20.30
C THR A 86 -2.12 -28.35 -20.71
N GLN A 87 -2.73 -29.12 -19.83
CA GLN A 87 -3.82 -30.03 -20.20
C GLN A 87 -5.16 -29.62 -19.58
N GLY A 88 -6.03 -29.01 -20.40
CA GLY A 88 -7.49 -29.12 -20.29
C GLY A 88 -8.19 -28.38 -19.14
N SER A 89 -7.48 -27.67 -18.29
CA SER A 89 -8.09 -26.86 -17.24
C SER A 89 -8.08 -25.41 -17.65
N SER A 90 -9.23 -24.75 -17.64
CA SER A 90 -9.32 -23.29 -17.69
C SER A 90 -8.35 -22.71 -16.67
N ALA A 91 -7.22 -22.22 -17.13
CA ALA A 91 -6.16 -21.67 -16.28
C ALA A 91 -6.77 -20.47 -15.53
N SER A 92 -7.27 -20.72 -14.32
CA SER A 92 -7.74 -19.67 -13.43
C SER A 92 -6.52 -18.81 -13.10
N THR A 93 -6.46 -17.63 -13.70
CA THR A 93 -5.42 -16.62 -13.44
C THR A 93 -5.62 -16.13 -12.01
N SER A 94 -5.06 -16.83 -11.04
CA SER A 94 -5.25 -16.51 -9.62
C SER A 94 -4.23 -15.49 -9.19
N ASN A 95 -4.61 -14.22 -9.17
CA ASN A 95 -3.81 -13.14 -8.62
C ASN A 95 -3.72 -13.23 -7.09
N PHE A 96 -2.67 -12.65 -6.54
CA PHE A 96 -2.50 -12.53 -5.10
C PHE A 96 -2.72 -11.09 -4.67
N ARG A 97 -3.88 -10.83 -4.08
CA ARG A 97 -4.26 -9.51 -3.58
C ARG A 97 -3.81 -9.32 -2.14
N VAL A 98 -3.22 -8.15 -1.85
CA VAL A 98 -2.84 -7.72 -0.51
C VAL A 98 -3.38 -6.31 -0.26
N MET A 99 -4.26 -6.17 0.70
CA MET A 99 -4.71 -4.88 1.23
C MET A 99 -4.12 -4.67 2.61
N GLY A 100 -3.89 -3.42 3.02
CA GLY A 100 -3.34 -3.16 4.35
C GLY A 100 -3.69 -1.79 4.89
N VAL A 101 -3.71 -1.70 6.23
CA VAL A 101 -3.77 -0.45 6.99
C VAL A 101 -2.56 -0.41 7.91
N LEU A 102 -1.72 0.60 7.75
CA LEU A 102 -0.41 0.70 8.37
C LEU A 102 -0.25 2.01 9.12
N ALA A 103 0.53 1.96 10.20
CA ALA A 103 1.07 3.12 10.88
C ALA A 103 2.60 3.12 10.73
N ASN A 104 3.15 4.25 10.32
CA ASN A 104 4.56 4.39 9.97
C ASN A 104 5.16 5.63 10.64
N LEU A 105 6.43 5.53 10.99
CA LEU A 105 7.29 6.66 11.30
C LEU A 105 8.06 7.05 10.04
N VAL A 106 8.14 8.35 9.78
CA VAL A 106 8.86 8.94 8.65
C VAL A 106 9.93 9.86 9.20
N LEU A 107 11.17 9.63 8.79
CA LEU A 107 12.32 10.50 9.08
C LEU A 107 12.72 11.21 7.79
N ALA A 108 12.49 12.50 7.70
CA ALA A 108 12.83 13.32 6.56
C ALA A 108 14.23 13.91 6.69
N PHE A 109 14.98 13.96 5.60
CA PHE A 109 16.30 14.58 5.54
C PHE A 109 16.23 15.91 4.81
N PRO A 110 17.11 16.87 5.18
CA PRO A 110 17.17 18.15 4.49
C PRO A 110 17.49 17.97 2.99
N GLY A 111 16.88 18.80 2.17
CA GLY A 111 17.12 18.85 0.73
C GLY A 111 16.43 20.07 0.12
N THR A 112 17.03 20.63 -0.93
CA THR A 112 16.51 21.82 -1.62
C THR A 112 15.46 21.46 -2.66
N SER A 113 15.84 20.69 -3.67
CA SER A 113 14.95 20.26 -4.76
C SER A 113 14.29 18.92 -4.50
N ALA A 114 14.99 18.03 -3.83
CA ALA A 114 14.48 16.72 -3.39
C ALA A 114 14.70 16.60 -1.88
N LYS A 115 13.71 16.13 -1.16
CA LYS A 115 13.79 15.82 0.27
C LYS A 115 13.71 14.31 0.45
N PRO A 116 14.85 13.63 0.64
CA PRO A 116 14.88 12.20 0.93
C PRO A 116 14.21 11.91 2.28
N TYR A 117 13.66 10.71 2.43
CA TYR A 117 13.15 10.25 3.71
C TYR A 117 13.29 8.75 3.88
N MET A 118 13.35 8.32 5.12
CA MET A 118 13.19 6.93 5.53
C MET A 118 11.81 6.73 6.12
N ILE A 119 11.27 5.53 5.94
CA ILE A 119 9.97 5.15 6.50
C ILE A 119 10.06 3.74 7.07
N VAL A 120 9.49 3.53 8.26
CA VAL A 120 9.40 2.24 8.90
C VAL A 120 8.07 2.15 9.64
N GLY A 121 7.45 0.99 9.62
CA GLY A 121 6.17 0.81 10.30
C GLY A 121 5.64 -0.60 10.25
N GLY A 122 4.37 -0.73 10.62
CA GLY A 122 3.69 -2.01 10.62
C GLY A 122 2.18 -1.82 10.64
N GLY A 123 1.47 -2.93 10.53
CA GLY A 123 0.01 -2.91 10.58
C GLY A 123 -0.62 -4.23 10.15
N LEU A 124 -1.89 -4.15 9.84
CA LEU A 124 -2.72 -5.28 9.46
C LEU A 124 -2.79 -5.40 7.94
N TYR A 125 -2.56 -6.61 7.45
CA TYR A 125 -2.66 -6.97 6.05
C TYR A 125 -3.72 -8.04 5.86
N ASN A 126 -4.59 -7.83 4.90
CA ASN A 126 -5.54 -8.81 4.40
C ASN A 126 -5.02 -9.34 3.07
N SER A 127 -4.73 -10.63 3.01
CA SER A 127 -4.24 -11.29 1.80
C SER A 127 -5.22 -12.34 1.31
N LYS A 128 -5.39 -12.42 -0.02
CA LYS A 128 -6.32 -13.35 -0.67
C LYS A 128 -5.80 -13.76 -2.05
N VAL A 129 -5.95 -15.04 -2.37
CA VAL A 129 -5.79 -15.55 -3.73
C VAL A 129 -7.11 -15.38 -4.48
N GLU A 130 -7.14 -14.63 -5.56
CA GLU A 130 -8.32 -14.38 -6.38
C GLU A 130 -8.28 -15.22 -7.67
N PRO A 131 -9.40 -15.83 -8.14
CA PRO A 131 -10.71 -15.92 -7.50
C PRO A 131 -10.81 -17.07 -6.50
N GLY A 132 -11.72 -16.95 -5.53
CA GLY A 132 -12.19 -18.08 -4.69
C GLY A 132 -11.36 -18.42 -3.47
N GLY A 133 -10.16 -17.87 -3.29
CA GLY A 133 -9.32 -18.11 -2.12
C GLY A 133 -9.91 -17.51 -0.83
N LYS A 134 -9.59 -18.11 0.32
CA LYS A 134 -9.97 -17.57 1.64
C LYS A 134 -9.11 -16.34 1.97
N SER A 135 -9.76 -15.30 2.48
CA SER A 135 -9.09 -14.11 3.01
C SER A 135 -8.39 -14.42 4.33
N GLN A 136 -7.19 -13.89 4.53
CA GLN A 136 -6.40 -14.06 5.75
C GLN A 136 -5.89 -12.71 6.23
N ASN A 137 -6.13 -12.42 7.50
CA ASN A 137 -5.60 -11.24 8.18
C ASN A 137 -4.31 -11.61 8.92
N ASN A 138 -3.26 -10.87 8.69
CA ASN A 138 -1.96 -11.09 9.29
C ASN A 138 -1.34 -9.75 9.67
N PHE A 139 -0.49 -9.75 10.69
CA PHE A 139 0.34 -8.61 11.02
C PHE A 139 1.60 -8.62 10.17
N GLY A 140 2.10 -7.43 9.83
CA GLY A 140 3.34 -7.30 9.08
C GLY A 140 4.04 -5.98 9.33
N PHE A 141 5.28 -5.91 8.86
CA PHE A 141 6.16 -4.75 8.99
C PHE A 141 6.56 -4.26 7.60
N ASN A 142 6.97 -2.99 7.54
CA ASN A 142 7.57 -2.42 6.35
C ASN A 142 8.71 -1.48 6.71
N ALA A 143 9.66 -1.34 5.79
CA ALA A 143 10.72 -0.35 5.86
C ALA A 143 11.10 0.07 4.44
N GLY A 144 11.46 1.33 4.24
CA GLY A 144 11.79 1.83 2.92
C GLY A 144 12.39 3.21 2.90
N LEU A 145 12.61 3.66 1.68
CA LEU A 145 13.17 4.95 1.34
C LEU A 145 12.29 5.64 0.32
N GLY A 146 12.27 6.95 0.35
CA GLY A 146 11.59 7.76 -0.64
C GLY A 146 12.23 9.13 -0.78
N ALA A 147 11.70 9.90 -1.73
CA ALA A 147 12.04 11.30 -1.90
C ALA A 147 10.78 12.06 -2.31
N THR A 148 10.61 13.28 -1.79
CA THR A 148 9.58 14.23 -2.19
C THR A 148 10.21 15.35 -3.00
N PHE A 149 9.46 15.82 -4.01
CA PHE A 149 9.86 16.91 -4.90
C PHE A 149 8.74 17.95 -4.89
N GLY A 150 9.05 19.19 -4.56
CA GLY A 150 8.09 20.28 -4.54
C GLY A 150 7.72 20.76 -5.95
N PHE A 151 6.43 20.90 -6.24
CA PHE A 151 5.90 21.46 -7.48
C PHE A 151 4.82 22.49 -7.17
N GLY A 152 5.21 23.70 -6.85
CA GLY A 152 4.26 24.74 -6.49
C GLY A 152 3.40 24.35 -5.28
N PRO A 153 2.04 24.26 -5.43
CA PRO A 153 1.15 23.93 -4.31
C PRO A 153 1.12 22.45 -3.93
N PHE A 154 1.68 21.57 -4.75
CA PHE A 154 1.75 20.11 -4.49
C PHE A 154 3.20 19.67 -4.35
N ALA A 155 3.38 18.47 -3.80
CA ALA A 155 4.62 17.72 -3.92
C ALA A 155 4.34 16.40 -4.67
N THR A 156 5.35 15.92 -5.40
CA THR A 156 5.36 14.55 -5.91
C THR A 156 6.27 13.72 -5.02
N PHE A 157 6.08 12.42 -5.00
CA PHE A 157 6.98 11.51 -4.31
C PHE A 157 7.25 10.25 -5.13
N ILE A 158 8.44 9.69 -4.89
CA ILE A 158 8.79 8.32 -5.25
C ILE A 158 9.16 7.59 -3.96
N GLU A 159 8.71 6.35 -3.83
CA GLU A 159 8.93 5.56 -2.64
C GLU A 159 9.12 4.09 -3.01
N SER A 160 10.08 3.42 -2.36
CA SER A 160 10.23 1.98 -2.41
C SER A 160 10.26 1.43 -0.99
N ARG A 161 9.41 0.42 -0.69
CA ARG A 161 9.31 -0.20 0.64
C ARG A 161 9.37 -1.72 0.54
N TYR A 162 10.12 -2.32 1.43
CA TYR A 162 10.08 -3.75 1.65
C TYR A 162 8.99 -4.06 2.68
N HIS A 163 8.05 -4.90 2.31
CA HIS A 163 6.99 -5.40 3.18
C HIS A 163 7.23 -6.87 3.52
N THR A 164 7.06 -7.21 4.80
CA THR A 164 7.08 -8.59 5.28
C THR A 164 5.82 -8.86 6.09
N ILE A 165 5.06 -9.87 5.71
CA ILE A 165 3.79 -10.24 6.33
C ILE A 165 3.98 -11.59 7.00
N SER A 166 3.81 -11.63 8.33
CA SER A 166 3.90 -12.86 9.11
C SER A 166 2.72 -13.77 8.82
N ARG A 167 2.99 -15.07 8.60
CA ARG A 167 1.95 -16.10 8.47
C ARG A 167 2.12 -17.12 9.59
N SER A 168 1.03 -17.79 9.98
CA SER A 168 1.13 -18.94 10.86
C SER A 168 2.07 -19.98 10.27
N THR A 169 3.01 -20.48 11.07
CA THR A 169 4.06 -21.45 10.70
C THR A 169 3.49 -22.71 10.03
N ALA A 170 2.26 -23.11 10.36
CA ALA A 170 1.55 -24.22 9.73
C ALA A 170 1.22 -23.97 8.24
N LYS A 171 1.37 -22.74 7.73
CA LYS A 171 1.00 -22.34 6.35
C LYS A 171 2.16 -21.75 5.52
N GLY A 172 3.41 -21.97 5.91
CA GLY A 172 4.53 -21.76 4.99
C GLY A 172 5.20 -20.39 5.02
N GLY A 173 5.43 -19.78 6.17
CA GLY A 173 6.43 -18.71 6.27
C GLY A 173 5.89 -17.29 6.09
N VAL A 174 6.73 -16.39 5.58
CA VAL A 174 6.44 -14.97 5.39
C VAL A 174 6.12 -14.66 3.93
N PHE A 175 5.24 -13.70 3.69
CA PHE A 175 5.08 -13.06 2.38
C PHE A 175 5.91 -11.79 2.33
N GLN A 176 6.63 -11.61 1.23
CA GLN A 176 7.54 -10.48 1.05
C GLN A 176 7.35 -9.88 -0.34
N PHE A 177 7.26 -8.55 -0.42
CA PHE A 177 7.15 -7.82 -1.67
C PHE A 177 7.69 -6.39 -1.52
N VAL A 178 8.06 -5.80 -2.64
CA VAL A 178 8.60 -4.44 -2.73
C VAL A 178 7.74 -3.64 -3.71
N PRO A 179 6.83 -2.79 -3.23
CA PRO A 179 6.20 -1.79 -4.08
C PRO A 179 7.18 -0.66 -4.41
N ILE A 180 7.14 -0.20 -5.65
CA ILE A 180 7.72 1.07 -6.11
C ILE A 180 6.55 1.97 -6.46
N THR A 181 6.38 3.05 -5.73
CA THR A 181 5.21 3.92 -5.78
C THR A 181 5.60 5.32 -6.20
N PHE A 182 4.85 5.90 -7.12
CA PHE A 182 4.88 7.33 -7.46
C PHE A 182 3.55 7.96 -7.06
N GLY A 183 3.56 9.21 -6.63
CA GLY A 183 2.33 9.84 -6.24
C GLY A 183 2.42 11.34 -6.05
N LEU A 184 1.27 11.91 -5.68
CA LEU A 184 1.07 13.31 -5.35
C LEU A 184 0.80 13.45 -3.86
N MET A 185 1.25 14.58 -3.31
CA MET A 185 1.05 14.96 -1.91
C MET A 185 0.53 16.40 -1.86
N PHE A 186 -0.52 16.62 -1.08
CA PHE A 186 -1.25 17.89 -0.94
C PHE A 186 -1.18 18.42 0.46
#